data_ad43f9bc5d212bc3070a9ba1d1c1beba
#
_entry.id   ad43f9bc5d212bc3070a9ba1d1c1beba
#
_cell.length_a   1.000
_cell.length_b   1.000
_cell.length_c   1.000
_cell.angle_alpha   90.00
_cell.angle_beta   90.00
_cell.angle_gamma   90.00
#
_symmetry.space_group_name_H-M   'P 1'
#
loop_
_entity.id
_entity.type
_entity.pdbx_description
1 polymer ?
#
loop_
_entity_poly.entity_id
_entity_poly.type
_entity_poly.pdbx_seq_one_letter_code
_entity_poly.pdbx_strand_id
1 'polypeptide(L)'
;MTRYGQLLRLALVAGVTTAALAGCGMMSKSSTASFSGAMNAASEVPPNMTRGSGTAEAWLNKDTNVLKYKITYEGLSGPATAAHFHGPAAAGANAGVVLPFASPASPIEGQATLTPAQAADLMAGKWYANIHTAANPGGEIRGQMLPKM
;
A
#
# COMPACT_ATOMS: atom_id res chain seq x y z
N MET A 1 -50.55 65.14 -50.18
CA MET A 1 -50.21 63.82 -50.71
C MET A 1 -48.92 63.36 -50.02
N THR A 2 -49.01 62.63 -48.97
CA THR A 2 -47.89 62.33 -48.05
C THR A 2 -47.69 60.81 -48.04
N ARG A 3 -46.54 60.38 -48.43
CA ARG A 3 -46.13 58.98 -48.37
C ARG A 3 -45.32 58.70 -47.09
N TYR A 4 -45.84 57.86 -46.23
CA TYR A 4 -45.18 57.36 -45.06
C TYR A 4 -44.24 56.23 -45.43
N GLY A 5 -42.92 56.44 -45.19
CA GLY A 5 -41.88 55.36 -45.24
C GLY A 5 -41.86 54.60 -43.93
N GLN A 6 -42.06 53.29 -43.97
CA GLN A 6 -41.87 52.42 -42.83
C GLN A 6 -40.43 52.00 -42.73
N LEU A 7 -39.77 52.34 -41.59
CA LEU A 7 -38.44 51.88 -41.22
C LEU A 7 -38.54 50.50 -40.63
N LEU A 8 -37.98 49.52 -41.31
CA LEU A 8 -37.82 48.14 -40.87
C LEU A 8 -36.63 48.07 -39.89
N ARG A 9 -36.90 47.85 -38.62
CA ARG A 9 -35.85 47.63 -37.63
C ARG A 9 -35.47 46.15 -37.63
N LEU A 10 -34.30 45.80 -38.13
CA LEU A 10 -33.65 44.48 -37.93
C LEU A 10 -33.17 44.40 -36.51
N ALA A 11 -33.72 43.48 -35.70
CA ALA A 11 -33.16 43.10 -34.42
C ALA A 11 -32.14 41.97 -34.66
N LEU A 12 -30.88 42.28 -34.39
CA LEU A 12 -29.78 41.27 -34.35
C LEU A 12 -29.89 40.54 -33.00
N VAL A 13 -30.28 39.27 -32.99
CA VAL A 13 -30.18 38.40 -31.85
C VAL A 13 -28.79 37.80 -31.85
N ALA A 14 -27.92 38.28 -30.97
CA ALA A 14 -26.62 37.68 -30.72
C ALA A 14 -26.80 36.43 -29.84
N GLY A 15 -26.70 35.27 -30.46
CA GLY A 15 -26.70 33.98 -29.76
C GLY A 15 -25.36 33.77 -29.06
N VAL A 16 -25.33 33.80 -27.73
CA VAL A 16 -24.19 33.41 -26.92
C VAL A 16 -24.19 31.89 -26.83
N THR A 17 -23.31 31.21 -27.58
CA THR A 17 -23.05 29.79 -27.41
C THR A 17 -22.06 29.58 -26.28
N THR A 18 -22.55 29.18 -25.10
CA THR A 18 -21.73 28.70 -24.00
C THR A 18 -21.16 27.33 -24.35
N ALA A 19 -19.88 27.26 -24.74
CA ALA A 19 -19.17 26.00 -24.86
C ALA A 19 -18.89 25.47 -23.45
N ALA A 20 -19.64 24.45 -23.01
CA ALA A 20 -19.33 23.69 -21.80
C ALA A 20 -18.08 22.85 -22.07
N LEU A 21 -16.93 23.27 -21.53
CA LEU A 21 -15.74 22.42 -21.45
C LEU A 21 -16.03 21.32 -20.44
N ALA A 22 -16.42 20.15 -20.92
CA ALA A 22 -16.42 18.93 -20.13
C ALA A 22 -14.95 18.56 -19.86
N GLY A 23 -14.39 19.05 -18.75
CA GLY A 23 -13.10 18.63 -18.23
C GLY A 23 -13.22 17.17 -17.81
N CYS A 24 -12.78 16.22 -18.68
CA CYS A 24 -12.44 14.87 -18.25
C CYS A 24 -11.27 15.01 -17.27
N GLY A 25 -11.58 15.06 -15.98
CA GLY A 25 -10.58 14.89 -14.93
C GLY A 25 -9.99 13.49 -15.08
N MET A 26 -8.83 13.37 -15.74
CA MET A 26 -8.00 12.18 -15.66
C MET A 26 -7.61 12.04 -14.20
N MET A 27 -8.26 11.16 -13.44
CA MET A 27 -7.79 10.73 -12.13
C MET A 27 -6.43 10.06 -12.37
N SER A 28 -5.36 10.78 -12.06
CA SER A 28 -4.00 10.23 -12.10
C SER A 28 -3.96 9.05 -11.14
N LYS A 29 -3.86 7.84 -11.69
CA LYS A 29 -3.75 6.62 -10.90
C LYS A 29 -2.42 6.69 -10.14
N SER A 30 -2.45 6.75 -8.81
CA SER A 30 -1.22 6.80 -8.01
C SER A 30 -0.27 5.68 -8.42
N SER A 31 0.99 6.03 -8.69
CA SER A 31 2.05 5.06 -8.97
C SER A 31 2.47 4.28 -7.72
N THR A 32 2.04 4.69 -6.53
CA THR A 32 2.37 4.04 -5.26
C THR A 32 1.19 3.21 -4.75
N ALA A 33 1.45 1.95 -4.44
CA ALA A 33 0.57 1.08 -3.68
C ALA A 33 1.04 1.01 -2.23
N SER A 34 0.08 1.08 -1.28
CA SER A 34 0.37 1.02 0.15
C SER A 34 -0.16 -0.28 0.75
N PHE A 35 0.56 -0.81 1.72
CA PHE A 35 0.23 -2.06 2.41
C PHE A 35 0.35 -1.88 3.91
N SER A 36 -0.41 -2.67 4.67
CA SER A 36 -0.21 -2.79 6.11
C SER A 36 -0.55 -4.18 6.62
N GLY A 37 0.10 -4.56 7.72
CA GLY A 37 -0.17 -5.78 8.46
C GLY A 37 -0.12 -5.51 9.96
N ALA A 38 -1.20 -5.80 10.68
CA ALA A 38 -1.16 -5.87 12.15
C ALA A 38 -0.45 -7.17 12.55
N MET A 39 0.58 -7.05 13.37
CA MET A 39 1.43 -8.17 13.79
C MET A 39 1.07 -8.61 15.21
N ASN A 40 0.88 -9.90 15.40
CA ASN A 40 0.60 -10.49 16.70
C ASN A 40 0.99 -11.98 16.72
N ALA A 41 1.04 -12.55 17.91
CA ALA A 41 1.42 -13.94 18.16
C ALA A 41 0.37 -14.96 17.69
N ALA A 42 -0.90 -14.60 17.70
CA ALA A 42 -1.98 -15.47 17.24
C ALA A 42 -1.97 -15.70 15.74
N SER A 43 -1.35 -14.79 14.99
CA SER A 43 -1.18 -14.89 13.53
C SER A 43 -0.01 -15.79 13.12
N GLU A 44 0.84 -16.22 14.06
CA GLU A 44 1.94 -17.16 13.78
C GLU A 44 1.46 -18.56 13.40
N VAL A 45 2.35 -19.32 12.75
CA VAL A 45 2.06 -20.71 12.36
C VAL A 45 3.24 -21.60 12.77
N PRO A 46 3.05 -22.37 13.85
CA PRO A 46 1.88 -22.44 14.75
C PRO A 46 1.74 -21.16 15.60
N PRO A 47 0.51 -20.83 16.06
CA PRO A 47 0.30 -19.71 16.97
C PRO A 47 1.06 -19.87 18.29
N ASN A 48 1.45 -18.74 18.91
CA ASN A 48 1.99 -18.75 20.26
C ASN A 48 1.22 -17.78 21.17
N MET A 49 1.56 -17.77 22.47
CA MET A 49 0.82 -17.05 23.51
C MET A 49 1.55 -15.80 24.02
N THR A 50 2.54 -15.30 23.30
CA THR A 50 3.24 -14.07 23.69
C THR A 50 2.33 -12.85 23.53
N ARG A 51 2.71 -11.75 24.18
CA ARG A 51 1.95 -10.50 24.15
C ARG A 51 2.52 -9.49 23.15
N GLY A 52 3.52 -9.91 22.38
CA GLY A 52 4.13 -9.08 21.37
C GLY A 52 3.10 -8.59 20.36
N SER A 53 3.22 -7.35 19.98
CA SER A 53 2.39 -6.72 18.95
C SER A 53 3.20 -5.78 18.09
N GLY A 54 2.70 -5.48 16.90
CA GLY A 54 3.39 -4.57 15.99
C GLY A 54 2.55 -4.18 14.79
N THR A 55 3.13 -3.32 13.97
CA THR A 55 2.56 -2.90 12.69
C THR A 55 3.64 -2.90 11.64
N ALA A 56 3.38 -3.55 10.54
CA ALA A 56 4.19 -3.45 9.33
C ALA A 56 3.48 -2.57 8.30
N GLU A 57 4.20 -1.61 7.75
CA GLU A 57 3.74 -0.74 6.67
C GLU A 57 4.73 -0.81 5.50
N ALA A 58 4.20 -0.73 4.28
CA ALA A 58 5.04 -0.73 3.10
C ALA A 58 4.40 0.09 1.97
N TRP A 59 5.27 0.63 1.09
CA TRP A 59 4.89 1.48 -0.04
C TRP A 59 5.68 1.04 -1.27
N LEU A 60 4.98 0.48 -2.25
CA LEU A 60 5.56 0.01 -3.50
C LEU A 60 5.35 1.06 -4.60
N ASN A 61 6.43 1.58 -5.15
CA ASN A 61 6.35 2.31 -6.40
C ASN A 61 6.19 1.31 -7.55
N LYS A 62 5.04 1.35 -8.24
CA LYS A 62 4.65 0.39 -9.28
C LYS A 62 5.44 0.56 -10.58
N ASP A 63 6.03 1.73 -10.80
CA ASP A 63 6.78 2.02 -12.02
C ASP A 63 8.24 1.55 -11.90
N THR A 64 8.80 1.59 -10.68
CA THR A 64 10.21 1.24 -10.43
C THR A 64 10.39 -0.05 -9.62
N ASN A 65 9.31 -0.65 -9.11
CA ASN A 65 9.31 -1.77 -8.17
C ASN A 65 10.12 -1.52 -6.89
N VAL A 66 10.38 -0.27 -6.53
CA VAL A 66 11.04 0.07 -5.27
C VAL A 66 10.00 -0.02 -4.14
N LEU A 67 10.26 -0.92 -3.20
CA LEU A 67 9.53 -1.07 -1.94
C LEU A 67 10.25 -0.28 -0.85
N LYS A 68 9.54 0.61 -0.15
CA LYS A 68 9.94 1.18 1.14
C LYS A 68 9.10 0.55 2.23
N TYR A 69 9.66 0.34 3.42
CA TYR A 69 8.93 -0.27 4.52
C TYR A 69 9.33 0.32 5.87
N LYS A 70 8.40 0.22 6.81
CA LYS A 70 8.57 0.54 8.22
C LYS A 70 7.81 -0.47 9.07
N ILE A 71 8.50 -1.08 10.03
CA ILE A 71 7.91 -2.00 10.99
C ILE A 71 8.20 -1.49 12.40
N THR A 72 7.17 -1.43 13.22
CA THR A 72 7.27 -1.13 14.65
C THR A 72 6.67 -2.27 15.45
N TYR A 73 7.27 -2.57 16.58
CA TYR A 73 6.76 -3.61 17.48
C TYR A 73 7.14 -3.30 18.94
N GLU A 74 6.42 -3.94 19.85
CA GLU A 74 6.65 -3.87 21.29
C GLU A 74 6.21 -5.15 21.99
N GLY A 75 6.56 -5.31 23.27
CA GLY A 75 6.07 -6.39 24.13
C GLY A 75 6.56 -7.78 23.76
N LEU A 76 7.67 -7.91 23.03
CA LEU A 76 8.28 -9.22 22.73
C LEU A 76 8.79 -9.89 24.01
N SER A 77 8.93 -11.21 23.97
CA SER A 77 9.47 -12.03 25.06
C SER A 77 10.97 -11.81 25.35
N GLY A 78 11.67 -11.14 24.44
CA GLY A 78 13.09 -10.80 24.50
C GLY A 78 13.53 -9.99 23.30
N PRO A 79 14.80 -9.66 23.17
CA PRO A 79 15.33 -8.97 22.03
C PRO A 79 15.02 -9.70 20.72
N ALA A 80 14.62 -8.96 19.67
CA ALA A 80 14.48 -9.54 18.35
C ALA A 80 15.83 -10.02 17.84
N THR A 81 15.89 -11.25 17.34
CA THR A 81 17.08 -11.88 16.79
C THR A 81 17.14 -11.82 15.28
N ALA A 82 15.96 -11.78 14.62
CA ALA A 82 15.83 -11.64 13.19
C ALA A 82 14.46 -11.06 12.84
N ALA A 83 14.34 -10.48 11.64
CA ALA A 83 13.10 -9.98 11.10
C ALA A 83 13.15 -10.01 9.57
N HIS A 84 12.02 -10.36 8.93
CA HIS A 84 11.95 -10.58 7.48
C HIS A 84 10.56 -10.28 6.93
N PHE A 85 10.49 -10.06 5.61
CA PHE A 85 9.31 -10.42 4.84
C PHE A 85 9.43 -11.84 4.30
N HIS A 86 8.33 -12.57 4.32
CA HIS A 86 8.15 -13.90 3.77
C HIS A 86 7.09 -13.92 2.68
N GLY A 87 7.17 -14.88 1.75
CA GLY A 87 6.18 -15.07 0.68
C GLY A 87 6.69 -15.99 -0.44
N PRO A 88 5.80 -16.34 -1.38
CA PRO A 88 4.36 -16.10 -1.34
C PRO A 88 3.62 -17.11 -0.45
N ALA A 89 2.72 -16.61 0.39
CA ALA A 89 1.80 -17.42 1.17
C ALA A 89 0.51 -16.66 1.48
N ALA A 90 -0.61 -17.38 1.55
CA ALA A 90 -1.84 -16.85 2.14
C ALA A 90 -1.71 -16.76 3.67
N ALA A 91 -2.58 -15.98 4.30
CA ALA A 91 -2.66 -15.94 5.77
C ALA A 91 -2.86 -17.37 6.33
N GLY A 92 -2.14 -17.70 7.42
CA GLY A 92 -2.17 -19.02 8.02
C GLY A 92 -1.27 -20.06 7.34
N ALA A 93 -0.46 -19.68 6.36
CA ALA A 93 0.54 -20.55 5.74
C ALA A 93 1.96 -20.01 5.91
N ASN A 94 2.96 -20.90 5.95
CA ASN A 94 4.38 -20.54 5.99
C ASN A 94 4.96 -20.46 4.59
N ALA A 95 5.93 -19.55 4.41
CA ALA A 95 6.75 -19.43 3.20
C ALA A 95 8.20 -19.11 3.55
N GLY A 96 9.08 -19.20 2.56
CA GLY A 96 10.48 -18.79 2.68
C GLY A 96 10.65 -17.28 2.84
N VAL A 97 11.84 -16.86 3.28
CA VAL A 97 12.23 -15.44 3.33
C VAL A 97 12.35 -14.90 1.91
N VAL A 98 11.69 -13.76 1.65
CA VAL A 98 11.80 -13.04 0.37
C VAL A 98 12.59 -11.74 0.49
N LEU A 99 12.64 -11.14 1.70
CA LEU A 99 13.40 -9.93 1.97
C LEU A 99 13.84 -9.90 3.44
N PRO A 100 15.12 -10.15 3.75
CA PRO A 100 15.67 -9.98 5.09
C PRO A 100 15.84 -8.49 5.41
N PHE A 101 15.65 -8.12 6.68
CA PHE A 101 15.93 -6.76 7.14
C PHE A 101 17.35 -6.64 7.67
N ALA A 102 17.97 -5.48 7.45
CA ALA A 102 19.36 -5.24 7.86
C ALA A 102 19.55 -5.24 9.39
N SER A 103 18.50 -4.86 10.13
CA SER A 103 18.47 -4.91 11.60
C SER A 103 17.06 -5.31 12.04
N PRO A 104 16.92 -6.17 13.07
CA PRO A 104 15.61 -6.51 13.60
C PRO A 104 15.08 -5.50 14.65
N ALA A 105 15.88 -4.48 15.04
CA ALA A 105 15.49 -3.54 16.10
C ALA A 105 14.40 -2.55 15.63
N SER A 106 13.35 -2.39 16.45
CA SER A 106 12.26 -1.44 16.20
C SER A 106 12.69 0.02 16.47
N PRO A 107 12.36 0.99 15.58
CA PRO A 107 11.70 0.82 14.30
C PRO A 107 12.64 0.24 13.23
N ILE A 108 12.14 -0.73 12.45
CA ILE A 108 12.83 -1.27 11.30
C ILE A 108 12.43 -0.45 10.08
N GLU A 109 13.36 0.18 9.41
CA GLU A 109 13.12 0.95 8.20
C GLU A 109 14.09 0.54 7.10
N GLY A 110 13.60 0.50 5.86
CA GLY A 110 14.44 0.15 4.74
C GLY A 110 13.76 0.25 3.39
N GLN A 111 14.52 -0.10 2.37
CA GLN A 111 14.02 -0.20 1.01
C GLN A 111 14.71 -1.31 0.23
N ALA A 112 14.01 -1.83 -0.77
CA ALA A 112 14.53 -2.82 -1.71
C ALA A 112 13.86 -2.67 -3.08
N THR A 113 14.57 -3.03 -4.14
CA THR A 113 13.95 -3.16 -5.45
C THR A 113 13.47 -4.60 -5.61
N LEU A 114 12.18 -4.77 -5.84
CA LEU A 114 11.55 -6.08 -6.03
C LEU A 114 11.68 -6.55 -7.46
N THR A 115 11.70 -7.87 -7.67
CA THR A 115 11.42 -8.41 -8.99
C THR A 115 9.95 -8.20 -9.35
N PRO A 116 9.56 -8.23 -10.64
CA PRO A 116 8.15 -8.15 -11.03
C PRO A 116 7.27 -9.22 -10.37
N ALA A 117 7.78 -10.44 -10.17
CA ALA A 117 7.05 -11.51 -9.51
C ALA A 117 6.83 -11.22 -8.02
N GLN A 118 7.86 -10.74 -7.31
CA GLN A 118 7.74 -10.31 -5.91
C GLN A 118 6.75 -9.17 -5.73
N ALA A 119 6.78 -8.17 -6.62
CA ALA A 119 5.83 -7.07 -6.62
C ALA A 119 4.38 -7.57 -6.83
N ALA A 120 4.17 -8.50 -7.77
CA ALA A 120 2.86 -9.12 -8.02
C ALA A 120 2.35 -9.91 -6.81
N ASP A 121 3.21 -10.68 -6.13
CA ASP A 121 2.86 -11.44 -4.93
C ASP A 121 2.50 -10.51 -3.75
N LEU A 122 3.26 -9.42 -3.56
CA LEU A 122 2.93 -8.40 -2.56
C LEU A 122 1.59 -7.72 -2.87
N MET A 123 1.36 -7.31 -4.13
CA MET A 123 0.10 -6.74 -4.59
C MET A 123 -1.10 -7.67 -4.38
N ALA A 124 -0.87 -8.98 -4.45
CA ALA A 124 -1.88 -10.02 -4.20
C ALA A 124 -2.09 -10.32 -2.70
N GLY A 125 -1.40 -9.59 -1.79
CA GLY A 125 -1.48 -9.81 -0.34
C GLY A 125 -0.85 -11.13 0.13
N LYS A 126 0.12 -11.68 -0.62
CA LYS A 126 0.76 -12.96 -0.34
C LYS A 126 2.06 -12.84 0.44
N TRP A 127 2.37 -11.68 0.98
CA TRP A 127 3.53 -11.49 1.85
C TRP A 127 3.10 -11.32 3.30
N TYR A 128 3.98 -11.67 4.23
CA TYR A 128 3.83 -11.36 5.65
C TYR A 128 5.15 -10.89 6.25
N ALA A 129 5.06 -9.97 7.23
CA ALA A 129 6.19 -9.57 8.06
C ALA A 129 6.25 -10.49 9.28
N ASN A 130 7.45 -10.82 9.73
CA ASN A 130 7.68 -11.74 10.84
C ASN A 130 8.89 -11.27 11.67
N ILE A 131 8.74 -11.31 13.01
CA ILE A 131 9.79 -10.97 13.99
C ILE A 131 10.08 -12.21 14.82
N HIS A 132 11.37 -12.52 14.97
CA HIS A 132 11.87 -13.69 15.70
C HIS A 132 12.57 -13.25 17.00
N THR A 133 12.50 -14.10 18.01
CA THR A 133 13.24 -13.97 19.27
C THR A 133 13.94 -15.28 19.61
N ALA A 134 14.83 -15.27 20.59
CA ALA A 134 15.46 -16.50 21.05
C ALA A 134 14.46 -17.52 21.62
N ALA A 135 13.36 -17.05 22.25
CA ALA A 135 12.30 -17.90 22.75
C ALA A 135 11.37 -18.42 21.65
N ASN A 136 11.27 -17.70 20.54
CA ASN A 136 10.41 -18.03 19.40
C ASN A 136 11.22 -17.94 18.10
N PRO A 137 12.17 -18.86 17.84
CA PRO A 137 13.05 -18.81 16.68
C PRO A 137 12.33 -19.03 15.35
N GLY A 138 11.13 -19.64 15.36
CA GLY A 138 10.26 -19.78 14.19
C GLY A 138 9.42 -18.55 13.87
N GLY A 139 9.34 -17.60 14.82
CA GLY A 139 8.56 -16.36 14.74
C GLY A 139 7.77 -16.11 16.03
N GLU A 140 7.83 -14.90 16.54
CA GLU A 140 7.06 -14.50 17.73
C GLU A 140 5.81 -13.74 17.35
N ILE A 141 5.90 -12.82 16.40
CA ILE A 141 4.75 -12.07 15.87
C ILE A 141 4.80 -12.01 14.36
N ARG A 142 3.61 -12.10 13.73
CA ARG A 142 3.44 -12.06 12.29
C ARG A 142 2.26 -11.17 11.89
N GLY A 143 2.38 -10.51 10.75
CA GLY A 143 1.28 -9.75 10.13
C GLY A 143 1.26 -9.91 8.61
N GLN A 144 0.10 -10.31 8.06
CA GLN A 144 -0.11 -10.39 6.62
C GLN A 144 -0.12 -8.98 6.02
N MET A 145 0.63 -8.76 4.95
CA MET A 145 0.71 -7.48 4.23
C MET A 145 -0.45 -7.36 3.25
N LEU A 146 -1.47 -6.59 3.62
CA LEU A 146 -2.66 -6.40 2.80
C LEU A 146 -2.65 -5.01 2.15
N PRO A 147 -3.08 -4.89 0.87
CA PRO A 147 -3.24 -3.60 0.23
C PRO A 147 -4.18 -2.69 1.01
N LYS A 148 -3.77 -1.42 1.21
CA LYS A 148 -4.67 -0.36 1.72
C LYS A 148 -5.52 0.14 0.55
N MET A 149 -6.83 0.17 0.73
CA MET A 149 -7.77 0.77 -0.22
C MET A 149 -7.78 2.28 -0.09
#